data_346c6f949900172a85d90b7285056419
#
_entry.id   346c6f949900172a85d90b7285056419
#
_cell.length_a   1.000
_cell.length_b   1.000
_cell.length_c   1.000
_cell.angle_alpha   90.00
_cell.angle_beta   90.00
_cell.angle_gamma   90.00
#
_symmetry.space_group_name_H-M   'P 1'
#
loop_
_entity.id
_entity.type
_entity.pdbx_description
1 polymer ?
#
loop_
_entity_poly.entity_id
_entity_poly.type
_entity_poly.pdbx_seq_one_letter_code
_entity_poly.pdbx_strand_id
1 'polypeptide(L)' 'MKMLRSVGYEAEKKILELEFEAGTVYRYYDVPEFTFRALMHADSKHAFFTASIEGRYRCEEIRPGA' A
#
# COMPACT_ATOMS: atom_id res chain seq x y z
N MET A 1 -11.69 -9.11 5.98
CA MET A 1 -10.31 -9.25 5.52
C MET A 1 -9.99 -8.18 4.49
N LYS A 2 -8.88 -7.47 4.70
CA LYS A 2 -8.48 -6.41 3.79
C LYS A 2 -7.76 -7.00 2.58
N MET A 3 -8.34 -6.88 1.41
CA MET A 3 -7.69 -7.34 0.19
C MET A 3 -7.35 -6.15 -0.68
N LEU A 4 -6.13 -6.15 -1.21
CA LEU A 4 -5.68 -5.10 -2.09
C LEU A 4 -6.37 -5.21 -3.44
N ARG A 5 -6.88 -4.08 -3.91
CA ARG A 5 -7.55 -3.99 -5.19
C ARG A 5 -6.67 -3.36 -6.25
N SER A 6 -5.95 -2.31 -5.87
CA SER A 6 -5.02 -1.67 -6.79
C SER A 6 -3.88 -1.03 -6.04
N VAL A 7 -2.76 -0.83 -6.73
CA VAL A 7 -1.53 -0.29 -6.17
C VAL A 7 -1.00 0.78 -7.11
N GLY A 8 -0.67 1.94 -6.56
CA GLY A 8 0.00 3.00 -7.29
C GLY A 8 1.24 3.43 -6.54
N TYR A 9 2.29 3.81 -7.27
CA TYR A 9 3.51 4.27 -6.63
C TYR A 9 4.09 5.45 -7.39
N GLU A 10 4.44 6.49 -6.66
CA GLU A 10 5.08 7.67 -7.22
C GLU A 10 6.53 7.71 -6.74
N ALA A 11 7.44 7.30 -7.62
CA ALA A 11 8.83 7.08 -7.24
C ALA A 11 9.54 8.36 -6.78
N GLU A 12 9.25 9.48 -7.42
CA GLU A 12 9.91 10.74 -7.08
C GLU A 12 9.59 11.19 -5.65
N LYS A 13 8.36 10.96 -5.23
CA LYS A 13 7.91 11.37 -3.89
C LYS A 13 7.94 10.23 -2.89
N LYS A 14 8.22 9.02 -3.34
CA LYS A 14 8.22 7.82 -2.52
C LYS A 14 6.88 7.60 -1.83
N ILE A 15 5.81 7.83 -2.59
CA ILE A 15 4.46 7.67 -2.08
C ILE A 15 3.85 6.41 -2.67
N LEU A 16 3.36 5.53 -1.80
CA LEU A 16 2.66 4.32 -2.18
C LEU A 16 1.19 4.48 -1.85
N GLU A 17 0.33 4.30 -2.85
CA GLU A 17 -1.10 4.42 -2.65
C GLU A 17 -1.76 3.07 -2.86
N LEU A 18 -2.55 2.64 -1.89
CA LEU A 18 -3.19 1.34 -1.90
C LEU A 18 -4.70 1.50 -1.82
N GLU A 19 -5.40 0.83 -2.72
CA GLU A 19 -6.85 0.74 -2.68
C GLU A 19 -7.26 -0.66 -2.27
N PHE A 20 -8.15 -0.75 -1.31
CA PHE A 20 -8.67 -2.02 -0.80
C PHE A 20 -10.05 -2.31 -1.37
N GLU A 21 -10.49 -3.56 -1.24
CA GLU A 21 -11.75 -4.03 -1.83
C GLU A 21 -12.96 -3.16 -1.49
N ALA A 22 -13.01 -2.68 -0.26
CA ALA A 22 -14.13 -1.85 0.19
C ALA A 22 -14.09 -0.43 -0.38
N GLY A 23 -13.08 -0.11 -1.18
CA GLY A 23 -12.93 1.21 -1.76
C GLY A 23 -12.10 2.17 -0.92
N THR A 24 -11.64 1.73 0.24
CA THR A 24 -10.76 2.54 1.08
C THR A 24 -9.42 2.75 0.38
N VAL A 25 -8.94 3.99 0.38
CA VAL A 25 -7.65 4.33 -0.21
C VAL A 25 -6.75 4.91 0.88
N TYR A 26 -5.57 4.32 1.02
CA TYR A 26 -4.54 4.81 1.94
C TYR A 26 -3.31 5.22 1.16
N ARG A 27 -2.65 6.27 1.64
CA ARG A 27 -1.39 6.73 1.07
C ARG A 27 -0.31 6.55 2.13
N TYR A 28 0.78 5.88 1.74
CA TYR A 28 1.92 5.62 2.63
C TYR A 28 3.10 6.45 2.16
N TYR A 29 3.78 7.09 3.09
CA TYR A 29 4.84 8.06 2.80
C TYR A 29 6.22 7.50 3.08
N ASP A 30 7.21 7.98 2.33
CA ASP A 30 8.61 7.60 2.47
C ASP A 30 8.83 6.10 2.28
N VAL A 31 8.12 5.52 1.32
CA VAL A 31 8.24 4.11 0.98
C VAL A 31 9.29 3.97 -0.12
N PRO A 32 10.41 3.28 0.15
CA PRO A 32 11.44 3.10 -0.88
C PRO A 32 10.92 2.25 -2.03
N GLU A 33 11.50 2.47 -3.20
CA GLU A 33 11.07 1.75 -4.39
C GLU A 33 11.21 0.24 -4.25
N PHE A 34 12.25 -0.23 -3.54
CA PHE A 34 12.43 -1.67 -3.38
C PHE A 34 11.27 -2.31 -2.60
N THR A 35 10.65 -1.55 -1.69
CA THR A 35 9.49 -2.05 -0.96
C THR A 35 8.27 -2.17 -1.88
N PHE A 36 8.08 -1.17 -2.75
CA PHE A 36 7.01 -1.25 -3.75
C PHE A 36 7.23 -2.44 -4.68
N ARG A 37 8.45 -2.63 -5.15
CA ARG A 37 8.75 -3.77 -6.05
C ARG A 37 8.52 -5.11 -5.36
N ALA A 38 8.94 -5.21 -4.10
CA ALA A 38 8.72 -6.44 -3.34
C ALA A 38 7.23 -6.74 -3.18
N LEU A 39 6.44 -5.70 -2.93
CA LEU A 39 4.99 -5.86 -2.86
C LEU A 39 4.42 -6.41 -4.17
N MET A 40 4.87 -5.84 -5.30
CA MET A 40 4.36 -6.25 -6.61
C MET A 40 4.76 -7.67 -6.98
N HIS A 41 5.88 -8.17 -6.45
CA HIS A 41 6.35 -9.52 -6.72
C HIS A 41 5.93 -10.53 -5.66
N ALA A 42 5.26 -10.10 -4.62
CA ALA A 42 4.85 -11.00 -3.54
C ALA A 42 3.78 -11.97 -4.03
N ASP A 43 3.86 -13.21 -3.58
CA ASP A 43 2.83 -14.22 -3.87
C ASP A 43 1.49 -13.80 -3.28
N SER A 44 1.52 -13.28 -2.07
CA SER A 44 0.34 -12.69 -1.44
C SER A 44 0.65 -11.24 -1.10
N LYS A 45 0.03 -10.33 -1.85
CA LYS A 45 0.23 -8.91 -1.61
C LYS A 45 -0.32 -8.49 -0.24
N HIS A 46 -1.42 -9.11 0.16
CA HIS A 46 -2.02 -8.84 1.46
C HIS A 46 -1.07 -9.25 2.60
N ALA A 47 -0.48 -10.44 2.50
CA ALA A 47 0.44 -10.91 3.53
C ALA A 47 1.68 -10.02 3.61
N PHE A 48 2.21 -9.63 2.43
CA PHE A 48 3.36 -8.74 2.40
C PHE A 48 3.02 -7.39 3.01
N PHE A 49 1.86 -6.84 2.66
CA PHE A 49 1.41 -5.57 3.20
C PHE A 49 1.34 -5.62 4.73
N THR A 50 0.71 -6.65 5.26
CA THR A 50 0.55 -6.79 6.70
C THR A 50 1.88 -6.90 7.42
N ALA A 51 2.82 -7.65 6.83
CA ALA A 51 4.12 -7.90 7.46
C ALA A 51 5.10 -6.75 7.31
N SER A 52 5.05 -6.03 6.18
CA SER A 52 6.14 -5.12 5.81
C SER A 52 5.73 -3.67 5.60
N ILE A 53 4.45 -3.36 5.50
CA ILE A 53 3.99 -2.01 5.22
C ILE A 53 3.09 -1.47 6.33
N GLU A 54 2.12 -2.23 6.75
CA GLU A 54 1.17 -1.81 7.77
C GLU A 54 1.88 -1.53 9.08
N GLY A 55 1.68 -0.31 9.60
CA GLY A 55 2.31 0.09 10.85
C GLY A 55 3.78 0.44 10.75
N ARG A 56 4.38 0.37 9.56
CA ARG A 56 5.80 0.65 9.38
C ARG A 56 6.08 1.99 8.72
N TYR A 57 5.10 2.56 8.08
CA TYR A 57 5.23 3.84 7.39
C TYR A 57 4.12 4.76 7.83
N ARG A 58 4.37 6.07 7.76
CA ARG A 58 3.32 7.05 8.00
C ARG A 58 2.28 6.88 6.91
N CYS A 59 1.00 6.88 7.30
CA CYS A 59 -0.05 6.74 6.31
C CYS A 59 -1.19 7.71 6.57
N GLU A 60 -1.95 7.96 5.52
CA GLU A 60 -3.10 8.85 5.56
C GLU A 60 -4.24 8.19 4.80
N GLU A 61 -5.44 8.22 5.38
CA GLU A 61 -6.62 7.74 4.68
C GLU A 61 -7.07 8.83 3.71
N ILE A 62 -7.04 8.51 2.41
CA ILE A 62 -7.39 9.46 1.36
C ILE A 62 -8.87 9.39 1.05
N ARG A 63 -9.45 8.18 1.09
CA ARG A 63 -10.86 7.95 0.81
C ARG A 63 -11.37 6.82 1.68
N PRO A 64 -12.44 7.04 2.46
CA PRO A 64 -13.01 5.96 3.28
C PRO A 64 -13.70 4.94 2.39
N GLY A 65 -13.76 3.71 2.89
CA GLY A 65 -14.48 2.65 2.20
C GLY A 65 -15.98 2.78 2.35
N ALA A 66 -16.68 2.02 1.52
CA ALA A 66 -18.13 1.96 1.59
C ALA A 66 -18.60 1.13 2.79
#